data_d83f61aa6b6ad2fc8d7d94df5ab3f50f
#
_entry.id   d83f61aa6b6ad2fc8d7d94df5ab3f50f
#
_cell.length_a   1.000
_cell.length_b   1.000
_cell.length_c   1.000
_cell.angle_alpha   90.00
_cell.angle_beta   90.00
_cell.angle_gamma   90.00
#
_symmetry.space_group_name_H-M   'P 1'
#
loop_
_entity.id
_entity.type
_entity.pdbx_description
1 polymer ?
#
loop_
_entity_poly.entity_id
_entity_poly.type
_entity_poly.pdbx_seq_one_letter_code
_entity_poly.pdbx_strand_id
1 'polypeptide(L)'
;MRRSPLRYQASEYDCGPVAVVNAISCVCDFSDIPPSFLKTIYEVTLDKCNQTGHIGREGTSIEAMEFIASWINQYNQKTGFPHIHCKVIKGKDVSFKEGSPLLEEVRREDAVVLLFCKVYNEHYVVLTDCSDKYLYLFDSYDWDIDYGDKQIVRINEPYCANRKLPIGFIDENEGIYYTIKNMEKFAIIFEKN
;
A
#
# COMPACT_ATOMS: atom_id res chain seq x y z
N MET A 1 20.88 -6.45 -5.19
CA MET A 1 20.08 -5.23 -4.88
C MET A 1 20.19 -4.93 -3.39
N ARG A 2 20.51 -3.72 -2.98
CA ARG A 2 20.57 -3.34 -1.56
C ARG A 2 19.16 -2.94 -1.15
N ARG A 3 18.39 -3.84 -0.53
CA ARG A 3 17.05 -3.54 -0.03
C ARG A 3 17.15 -2.58 1.15
N SER A 4 16.40 -1.49 1.14
CA SER A 4 16.21 -0.63 2.31
C SER A 4 15.04 -1.15 3.14
N PRO A 5 15.10 -1.06 4.49
CA PRO A 5 13.95 -1.39 5.33
C PRO A 5 12.73 -0.56 4.93
N LEU A 6 11.55 -1.17 4.99
CA LEU A 6 10.30 -0.46 4.79
C LEU A 6 10.05 0.51 5.95
N ARG A 7 9.33 1.58 5.69
CA ARG A 7 9.21 2.72 6.59
C ARG A 7 7.91 2.69 7.35
N TYR A 8 8.00 3.03 8.62
CA TYR A 8 6.83 3.36 9.42
C TYR A 8 6.45 4.83 9.20
N GLN A 9 5.16 5.13 9.31
CA GLN A 9 4.65 6.49 9.25
C GLN A 9 5.04 7.28 10.50
N ALA A 10 5.21 8.58 10.33
CA ALA A 10 5.62 9.49 11.41
C ALA A 10 4.43 10.20 12.08
N SER A 11 3.27 10.20 11.45
CA SER A 11 2.04 10.80 11.95
C SER A 11 0.84 9.88 11.69
N GLU A 12 -0.33 10.23 12.25
CA GLU A 12 -1.59 9.49 12.06
C GLU A 12 -2.15 9.63 10.63
N TYR A 13 -1.59 10.52 9.80
CA TYR A 13 -2.19 10.93 8.53
C TYR A 13 -1.38 10.51 7.30
N ASP A 14 -0.14 10.09 7.46
CA ASP A 14 0.79 9.86 6.35
C ASP A 14 0.88 8.38 5.88
N CYS A 15 -0.14 7.56 6.18
CA CYS A 15 -0.21 6.19 5.69
C CYS A 15 -0.16 6.11 4.14
N GLY A 16 -0.85 7.03 3.45
CA GLY A 16 -0.87 7.08 1.98
C GLY A 16 0.52 7.32 1.37
N PRO A 17 1.19 8.45 1.62
CA PRO A 17 2.52 8.72 1.09
C PRO A 17 3.54 7.65 1.50
N VAL A 18 3.50 7.17 2.75
CA VAL A 18 4.43 6.13 3.21
C VAL A 18 4.17 4.80 2.51
N ALA A 19 2.90 4.43 2.27
CA ALA A 19 2.58 3.23 1.50
C ALA A 19 3.09 3.31 0.05
N VAL A 20 2.97 4.47 -0.62
CA VAL A 20 3.54 4.69 -1.97
C VAL A 20 5.06 4.55 -1.95
N VAL A 21 5.75 5.19 -0.98
CA VAL A 21 7.21 5.09 -0.85
C VAL A 21 7.64 3.65 -0.57
N ASN A 22 6.93 2.91 0.27
CA ASN A 22 7.20 1.51 0.56
C ASN A 22 6.98 0.63 -0.67
N ALA A 23 5.88 0.82 -1.40
CA ALA A 23 5.62 0.08 -2.64
C ALA A 23 6.74 0.28 -3.67
N ILE A 24 7.18 1.52 -3.89
CA ILE A 24 8.31 1.83 -4.77
C ILE A 24 9.59 1.15 -4.26
N SER A 25 9.85 1.19 -2.94
CA SER A 25 11.05 0.60 -2.34
C SER A 25 11.11 -0.93 -2.43
N CYS A 26 9.97 -1.60 -2.63
CA CYS A 26 9.92 -3.04 -2.89
C CYS A 26 10.39 -3.40 -4.30
N VAL A 27 10.14 -2.53 -5.28
CA VAL A 27 10.41 -2.82 -6.71
C VAL A 27 11.63 -2.09 -7.27
N CYS A 28 12.14 -1.04 -6.59
CA CYS A 28 13.39 -0.38 -6.95
C CYS A 28 14.26 -0.08 -5.72
N ASP A 29 15.54 0.27 -5.93
CA ASP A 29 16.43 0.68 -4.83
C ASP A 29 16.03 2.10 -4.36
N PHE A 30 15.77 2.23 -3.05
CA PHE A 30 15.38 3.52 -2.47
C PHE A 30 16.47 4.60 -2.64
N SER A 31 17.75 4.23 -2.69
CA SER A 31 18.86 5.17 -2.89
C SER A 31 18.80 5.89 -4.24
N ASP A 32 18.08 5.31 -5.20
CA ASP A 32 17.95 5.85 -6.54
C ASP A 32 16.78 6.84 -6.66
N ILE A 33 15.93 6.95 -5.63
CA ILE A 33 14.76 7.84 -5.66
C ILE A 33 15.18 9.29 -5.39
N PRO A 34 15.00 10.23 -6.34
CA PRO A 34 15.35 11.63 -6.13
C PRO A 34 14.54 12.28 -5.01
N PRO A 35 15.15 13.16 -4.19
CA PRO A 35 14.42 13.88 -3.13
C PRO A 35 13.20 14.66 -3.64
N SER A 36 13.26 15.22 -4.84
CA SER A 36 12.14 15.92 -5.48
C SER A 36 10.97 14.99 -5.80
N PHE A 37 11.25 13.74 -6.15
CA PHE A 37 10.22 12.72 -6.40
C PHE A 37 9.48 12.37 -5.10
N LEU A 38 10.22 12.13 -4.01
CA LEU A 38 9.64 11.89 -2.69
C LEU A 38 8.80 13.09 -2.22
N LYS A 39 9.30 14.31 -2.42
CA LYS A 39 8.58 15.53 -2.08
C LYS A 39 7.22 15.59 -2.79
N THR A 40 7.18 15.31 -4.09
CA THR A 40 5.92 15.30 -4.87
C THR A 40 4.94 14.27 -4.34
N ILE A 41 5.39 13.07 -3.95
CA ILE A 41 4.52 12.06 -3.34
C ILE A 41 3.81 12.65 -2.11
N TYR A 42 4.54 13.22 -1.17
CA TYR A 42 3.94 13.79 0.05
C TYR A 42 3.06 15.01 -0.22
N GLU A 43 3.45 15.91 -1.13
CA GLU A 43 2.67 17.11 -1.48
C GLU A 43 1.32 16.76 -2.13
N VAL A 44 1.28 15.68 -2.91
CA VAL A 44 0.04 15.27 -3.60
C VAL A 44 -0.85 14.41 -2.72
N THR A 45 -0.28 13.49 -1.96
CA THR A 45 -1.06 12.46 -1.26
C THR A 45 -1.51 12.87 0.15
N LEU A 46 -1.07 14.02 0.68
CA LEU A 46 -1.63 14.61 1.90
C LEU A 46 -2.65 15.70 1.55
N ASP A 47 -3.72 15.31 0.87
CA ASP A 47 -4.68 16.22 0.25
C ASP A 47 -5.94 16.48 1.07
N LYS A 48 -6.33 15.58 1.98
CA LYS A 48 -7.53 15.72 2.79
C LYS A 48 -7.38 16.81 3.86
N CYS A 49 -8.43 17.61 4.01
CA CYS A 49 -8.53 18.66 5.03
C CYS A 49 -9.31 18.16 6.24
N ASN A 50 -8.84 18.46 7.44
CA ASN A 50 -9.61 18.23 8.65
C ASN A 50 -10.77 19.26 8.80
N GLN A 51 -11.62 19.07 9.80
CA GLN A 51 -12.78 19.93 10.08
C GLN A 51 -12.41 21.41 10.31
N THR A 52 -11.15 21.70 10.67
CA THR A 52 -10.64 23.06 10.86
C THR A 52 -9.94 23.62 9.63
N GLY A 53 -9.99 22.93 8.49
CA GLY A 53 -9.45 23.37 7.21
C GLY A 53 -7.94 23.18 7.04
N HIS A 54 -7.28 22.46 7.93
CA HIS A 54 -5.85 22.15 7.76
C HIS A 54 -5.66 20.99 6.79
N ILE A 55 -4.95 21.26 5.69
CA ILE A 55 -4.60 20.27 4.67
C ILE A 55 -3.62 19.22 5.26
N GLY A 56 -3.76 17.97 4.82
CA GLY A 56 -2.87 16.86 5.20
C GLY A 56 -3.11 16.31 6.60
N ARG A 57 -4.24 16.64 7.24
CA ARG A 57 -4.60 16.16 8.57
C ARG A 57 -5.86 15.29 8.61
N GLU A 58 -6.21 14.68 7.49
CA GLU A 58 -7.30 13.67 7.35
C GLU A 58 -6.88 12.54 6.40
N GLY A 59 -5.56 12.40 6.19
CA GLY A 59 -4.99 11.35 5.35
C GLY A 59 -5.03 11.65 3.86
N THR A 60 -5.19 10.60 3.05
CA THR A 60 -5.06 10.60 1.60
C THR A 60 -6.35 10.17 0.93
N SER A 61 -6.82 10.92 -0.08
CA SER A 61 -7.96 10.51 -0.90
C SER A 61 -7.57 9.44 -1.94
N ILE A 62 -8.58 8.73 -2.46
CA ILE A 62 -8.39 7.80 -3.57
C ILE A 62 -7.99 8.57 -4.84
N GLU A 63 -8.55 9.76 -5.05
CA GLU A 63 -8.25 10.64 -6.18
C GLU A 63 -6.77 11.07 -6.19
N ALA A 64 -6.23 11.42 -5.03
CA ALA A 64 -4.80 11.74 -4.90
C ALA A 64 -3.92 10.53 -5.20
N MET A 65 -4.34 9.34 -4.79
CA MET A 65 -3.63 8.09 -5.09
C MET A 65 -3.68 7.72 -6.57
N GLU A 66 -4.80 7.98 -7.26
CA GLU A 66 -4.89 7.82 -8.71
C GLU A 66 -4.00 8.80 -9.45
N PHE A 67 -4.02 10.05 -9.01
CA PHE A 67 -3.16 11.08 -9.58
C PHE A 67 -1.69 10.71 -9.44
N ILE A 68 -1.24 10.28 -8.25
CA ILE A 68 0.17 9.92 -8.04
C ILE A 68 0.58 8.69 -8.87
N ALA A 69 -0.28 7.69 -9.03
CA ALA A 69 -0.03 6.55 -9.91
C ALA A 69 0.17 6.99 -11.37
N SER A 70 -0.72 7.85 -11.87
CA SER A 70 -0.62 8.43 -13.21
C SER A 70 0.64 9.28 -13.37
N TRP A 71 0.97 10.10 -12.38
CA TRP A 71 2.17 10.94 -12.38
C TRP A 71 3.46 10.11 -12.41
N ILE A 72 3.54 9.02 -11.63
CA ILE A 72 4.69 8.10 -11.64
C ILE A 72 4.89 7.52 -13.05
N ASN A 73 3.82 7.06 -13.70
CA ASN A 73 3.88 6.53 -15.06
C ASN A 73 4.39 7.58 -16.07
N GLN A 74 3.87 8.82 -15.99
CA GLN A 74 4.32 9.91 -16.87
C GLN A 74 5.77 10.31 -16.60
N TYR A 75 6.15 10.35 -15.32
CA TYR A 75 7.53 10.67 -14.94
C TYR A 75 8.50 9.61 -15.45
N ASN A 76 8.15 8.33 -15.32
CA ASN A 76 8.92 7.21 -15.85
C ASN A 76 9.08 7.29 -17.38
N GLN A 77 8.00 7.59 -18.12
CA GLN A 77 8.06 7.77 -19.58
C GLN A 77 9.00 8.90 -20.01
N LYS A 78 9.08 9.98 -19.23
CA LYS A 78 9.91 11.16 -19.55
C LYS A 78 11.38 11.00 -19.16
N THR A 79 11.66 10.31 -18.06
CA THR A 79 12.99 10.28 -17.45
C THR A 79 13.63 8.89 -17.46
N GLY A 80 12.87 7.84 -17.76
CA GLY A 80 13.30 6.46 -17.61
C GLY A 80 13.42 6.00 -16.16
N PHE A 81 12.96 6.80 -15.19
CA PHE A 81 13.00 6.51 -13.76
C PHE A 81 11.57 6.61 -13.19
N PRO A 82 11.17 5.81 -12.23
CA PRO A 82 11.92 4.77 -11.47
C PRO A 82 11.90 3.36 -12.10
N HIS A 83 11.58 3.20 -13.39
CA HIS A 83 11.38 1.92 -14.07
C HIS A 83 10.23 1.10 -13.48
N ILE A 84 9.17 1.80 -13.08
CA ILE A 84 7.98 1.23 -12.43
C ILE A 84 6.76 1.61 -13.28
N HIS A 85 5.85 0.66 -13.44
CA HIS A 85 4.51 0.90 -13.94
C HIS A 85 3.49 0.78 -12.80
N CYS A 86 2.56 1.73 -12.74
CA CYS A 86 1.47 1.73 -11.76
C CYS A 86 0.14 1.45 -12.48
N LYS A 87 -0.60 0.43 -12.00
CA LYS A 87 -1.92 0.08 -12.53
C LYS A 87 -2.97 0.18 -11.42
N VAL A 88 -3.94 1.07 -11.61
CA VAL A 88 -5.06 1.24 -10.68
C VAL A 88 -6.11 0.15 -10.91
N ILE A 89 -6.58 -0.48 -9.83
CA ILE A 89 -7.63 -1.49 -9.80
C ILE A 89 -8.75 -1.00 -8.88
N LYS A 90 -10.01 -1.12 -9.31
CA LYS A 90 -11.18 -0.64 -8.55
C LYS A 90 -12.32 -1.66 -8.52
N GLY A 91 -13.19 -1.48 -7.54
CA GLY A 91 -14.47 -2.19 -7.45
C GLY A 91 -14.30 -3.70 -7.28
N LYS A 92 -15.08 -4.49 -8.02
CA LYS A 92 -15.14 -5.95 -7.88
C LYS A 92 -13.82 -6.67 -8.18
N ASP A 93 -12.91 -6.04 -8.93
CA ASP A 93 -11.63 -6.62 -9.32
C ASP A 93 -10.59 -6.52 -8.19
N VAL A 94 -10.87 -5.74 -7.12
CA VAL A 94 -10.10 -5.75 -5.87
C VAL A 94 -10.58 -6.92 -5.02
N SER A 95 -9.86 -8.04 -5.13
CA SER A 95 -10.12 -9.27 -4.39
C SER A 95 -8.82 -10.07 -4.24
N PHE A 96 -8.65 -10.71 -3.09
CA PHE A 96 -7.51 -11.55 -2.72
C PHE A 96 -7.94 -12.99 -2.42
N LYS A 97 -9.08 -13.41 -2.98
CA LYS A 97 -9.52 -14.80 -2.96
C LYS A 97 -8.66 -15.63 -3.90
N GLU A 98 -8.55 -16.92 -3.60
CA GLU A 98 -7.83 -17.85 -4.46
C GLU A 98 -8.34 -17.78 -5.89
N GLY A 99 -7.41 -17.67 -6.84
CA GLY A 99 -7.67 -17.52 -8.26
C GLY A 99 -8.11 -16.12 -8.71
N SER A 100 -8.10 -15.10 -7.83
CA SER A 100 -8.35 -13.72 -8.26
C SER A 100 -7.13 -13.13 -8.98
N PRO A 101 -7.32 -12.34 -10.06
CA PRO A 101 -6.21 -11.73 -10.79
C PRO A 101 -5.28 -10.88 -9.91
N LEU A 102 -5.83 -10.15 -8.94
CA LEU A 102 -5.04 -9.29 -8.07
C LEU A 102 -4.16 -10.09 -7.09
N LEU A 103 -4.63 -11.27 -6.63
CA LEU A 103 -3.80 -12.18 -5.84
C LEU A 103 -2.61 -12.70 -6.65
N GLU A 104 -2.82 -13.00 -7.95
CA GLU A 104 -1.73 -13.45 -8.82
C GLU A 104 -0.67 -12.34 -9.02
N GLU A 105 -1.06 -11.07 -9.02
CA GLU A 105 -0.09 -9.96 -9.04
C GLU A 105 0.76 -9.91 -7.75
N VAL A 106 0.18 -10.22 -6.58
CA VAL A 106 0.95 -10.28 -5.31
C VAL A 106 1.93 -11.44 -5.30
N ARG A 107 1.67 -12.51 -6.06
CA ARG A 107 2.57 -13.69 -6.19
C ARG A 107 3.80 -13.42 -7.06
N ARG A 108 3.81 -12.31 -7.79
CA ARG A 108 4.94 -11.96 -8.67
C ARG A 108 6.10 -11.39 -7.86
N GLU A 109 7.32 -11.78 -8.21
CA GLU A 109 8.54 -11.25 -7.57
C GLU A 109 8.86 -9.79 -7.94
N ASP A 110 8.29 -9.30 -9.05
CA ASP A 110 8.54 -7.97 -9.61
C ASP A 110 7.40 -6.99 -9.39
N ALA A 111 6.40 -7.36 -8.61
CA ALA A 111 5.24 -6.54 -8.32
C ALA A 111 4.89 -6.52 -6.83
N VAL A 112 4.22 -5.45 -6.40
CA VAL A 112 3.56 -5.34 -5.09
C VAL A 112 2.24 -4.61 -5.25
N VAL A 113 1.32 -4.81 -4.31
CA VAL A 113 0.00 -4.21 -4.35
C VAL A 113 -0.19 -3.27 -3.15
N LEU A 114 -0.36 -1.99 -3.42
CA LEU A 114 -0.84 -1.03 -2.45
C LEU A 114 -2.36 -1.17 -2.36
N LEU A 115 -2.87 -1.40 -1.15
CA LEU A 115 -4.28 -1.63 -0.90
C LEU A 115 -4.87 -0.55 0.01
N PHE A 116 -6.02 -0.02 -0.35
CA PHE A 116 -6.90 0.74 0.52
C PHE A 116 -7.83 -0.22 1.27
N CYS A 117 -7.75 -0.22 2.58
CA CYS A 117 -8.53 -1.11 3.43
C CYS A 117 -8.90 -0.44 4.74
N LYS A 118 -9.77 -1.06 5.52
CA LYS A 118 -10.09 -0.64 6.88
C LYS A 118 -9.13 -1.31 7.86
N VAL A 119 -8.43 -0.48 8.64
CA VAL A 119 -7.66 -0.90 9.80
C VAL A 119 -8.08 0.03 10.95
N TYR A 120 -9.21 -0.29 11.58
CA TYR A 120 -9.99 0.59 12.45
C TYR A 120 -10.63 1.75 11.68
N ASN A 121 -9.83 2.59 11.02
CA ASN A 121 -10.22 3.63 10.06
C ASN A 121 -9.74 3.27 8.63
N GLU A 122 -10.02 4.15 7.68
CA GLU A 122 -9.46 4.09 6.33
C GLU A 122 -7.93 4.14 6.39
N HIS A 123 -7.29 3.21 5.68
CA HIS A 123 -5.84 3.03 5.77
C HIS A 123 -5.25 2.45 4.48
N TYR A 124 -3.98 2.72 4.24
CA TYR A 124 -3.22 2.16 3.13
C TYR A 124 -2.12 1.23 3.64
N VAL A 125 -2.09 0.02 3.09
CA VAL A 125 -1.06 -1.00 3.36
C VAL A 125 -0.42 -1.48 2.07
N VAL A 126 0.74 -2.12 2.14
CA VAL A 126 1.41 -2.71 0.98
C VAL A 126 1.44 -4.23 1.13
N LEU A 127 0.79 -4.95 0.22
CA LEU A 127 0.89 -6.39 0.08
C LEU A 127 2.17 -6.68 -0.70
N THR A 128 3.11 -7.37 -0.09
CA THR A 128 4.49 -7.49 -0.56
C THR A 128 4.85 -8.88 -1.03
N ASP A 129 4.09 -9.88 -0.61
CA ASP A 129 4.35 -11.29 -0.95
C ASP A 129 3.12 -12.16 -0.66
N CYS A 130 3.09 -13.37 -1.22
CA CYS A 130 2.05 -14.36 -1.02
C CYS A 130 2.64 -15.78 -1.05
N SER A 131 2.30 -16.59 -0.05
CA SER A 131 2.51 -18.04 -0.09
C SER A 131 1.21 -18.76 -0.48
N ASP A 132 1.22 -20.09 -0.51
CA ASP A 132 0.01 -20.89 -0.79
C ASP A 132 -1.13 -20.66 0.21
N LYS A 133 -0.84 -20.15 1.41
CA LYS A 133 -1.82 -20.01 2.50
C LYS A 133 -1.97 -18.59 3.02
N TYR A 134 -0.97 -17.75 2.85
CA TYR A 134 -0.89 -16.46 3.53
C TYR A 134 -0.52 -15.33 2.58
N LEU A 135 -1.18 -14.19 2.78
CA LEU A 135 -0.75 -12.88 2.31
C LEU A 135 0.23 -12.29 3.32
N TYR A 136 1.27 -11.66 2.84
CA TYR A 136 2.22 -10.89 3.62
C TYR A 136 2.07 -9.42 3.28
N LEU A 137 1.99 -8.58 4.31
CA LEU A 137 1.81 -7.14 4.10
C LEU A 137 2.68 -6.33 5.06
N PHE A 138 3.00 -5.13 4.63
CA PHE A 138 3.60 -4.12 5.47
C PHE A 138 2.57 -3.04 5.78
N ASP A 139 2.24 -2.91 7.07
CA ASP A 139 1.46 -1.82 7.63
C ASP A 139 2.41 -0.79 8.20
N SER A 140 2.35 0.44 7.69
CA SER A 140 3.25 1.51 8.11
C SER A 140 2.94 2.05 9.52
N TYR A 141 1.75 1.77 10.05
CA TYR A 141 1.38 2.11 11.42
C TYR A 141 1.67 0.94 12.36
N ASP A 142 2.57 1.14 13.30
CA ASP A 142 2.92 0.10 14.27
C ASP A 142 1.99 0.17 15.49
N TRP A 143 0.81 -0.41 15.30
CA TRP A 143 -0.17 -0.52 16.37
C TRP A 143 0.27 -1.55 17.41
N ASP A 144 0.46 -1.11 18.66
CA ASP A 144 0.60 -2.02 19.79
C ASP A 144 -0.78 -2.39 20.35
N ILE A 145 -1.58 -3.07 19.54
CA ILE A 145 -2.92 -3.48 19.89
C ILE A 145 -3.09 -4.99 19.76
N ASP A 146 -3.97 -5.54 20.58
CA ASP A 146 -4.54 -6.86 20.34
C ASP A 146 -5.65 -6.74 19.29
N TYR A 147 -5.46 -7.35 18.12
CA TYR A 147 -6.48 -7.37 17.08
C TYR A 147 -7.74 -8.17 17.46
N GLY A 148 -7.66 -9.00 18.53
CA GLY A 148 -8.73 -9.90 18.90
C GLY A 148 -8.95 -11.06 17.91
N ASP A 149 -8.19 -11.13 16.84
CA ASP A 149 -8.26 -12.17 15.81
C ASP A 149 -6.88 -12.84 15.63
N LYS A 150 -6.81 -14.14 15.94
CA LYS A 150 -5.59 -14.94 15.85
C LYS A 150 -5.10 -15.16 14.40
N GLN A 151 -5.92 -14.85 13.40
CA GLN A 151 -5.56 -14.94 12.00
C GLN A 151 -4.67 -13.77 11.57
N ILE A 152 -4.72 -12.64 12.30
CA ILE A 152 -3.84 -11.48 12.07
C ILE A 152 -2.55 -11.71 12.86
N VAL A 153 -1.50 -12.15 12.20
CA VAL A 153 -0.24 -12.52 12.83
C VAL A 153 0.80 -11.44 12.59
N ARG A 154 1.37 -10.92 13.68
CA ARG A 154 2.54 -10.03 13.62
C ARG A 154 3.78 -10.84 13.26
N ILE A 155 4.60 -10.30 12.37
CA ILE A 155 5.90 -10.83 11.97
C ILE A 155 6.93 -9.70 11.97
N ASN A 156 8.20 -10.02 11.96
CA ASN A 156 9.27 -9.03 11.96
C ASN A 156 10.22 -9.28 10.78
N GLU A 157 9.81 -8.84 9.61
CA GLU A 157 10.59 -8.90 8.39
C GLU A 157 10.73 -7.48 7.80
N PRO A 158 11.66 -6.66 8.31
CA PRO A 158 11.69 -5.21 8.07
C PRO A 158 11.89 -4.80 6.61
N TYR A 159 12.28 -5.73 5.74
CA TYR A 159 12.45 -5.50 4.31
C TYR A 159 11.28 -6.00 3.45
N CYS A 160 10.28 -6.59 4.08
CA CYS A 160 9.20 -7.25 3.37
C CYS A 160 7.85 -7.01 4.05
N ALA A 161 7.67 -7.49 5.28
CA ALA A 161 6.35 -7.53 5.90
C ALA A 161 6.42 -7.40 7.43
N ASN A 162 5.34 -6.90 8.03
CA ASN A 162 5.17 -6.91 9.48
C ASN A 162 3.84 -7.57 9.92
N ARG A 163 3.02 -8.00 8.96
CA ARG A 163 1.80 -8.78 9.19
C ARG A 163 1.67 -9.89 8.17
N LYS A 164 1.01 -10.99 8.57
CA LYS A 164 0.51 -12.01 7.66
C LYS A 164 -0.93 -12.39 7.98
N LEU A 165 -1.70 -12.66 6.96
CA LEU A 165 -3.13 -12.97 6.99
C LEU A 165 -3.40 -14.19 6.11
N PRO A 166 -4.40 -15.05 6.39
CA PRO A 166 -4.83 -16.07 5.45
C PRO A 166 -5.26 -15.47 4.10
N ILE A 167 -5.07 -16.19 3.00
CA ILE A 167 -5.63 -15.81 1.70
C ILE A 167 -7.15 -15.72 1.81
N GLY A 168 -7.74 -14.68 1.20
CA GLY A 168 -9.18 -14.39 1.27
C GLY A 168 -9.63 -13.68 2.55
N PHE A 169 -8.79 -13.61 3.59
CA PHE A 169 -9.14 -12.96 4.86
C PHE A 169 -9.65 -11.53 4.64
N ILE A 170 -8.94 -10.73 3.85
CA ILE A 170 -9.28 -9.32 3.58
C ILE A 170 -10.66 -9.18 2.94
N ASP A 171 -11.05 -10.12 2.08
CA ASP A 171 -12.35 -10.14 1.40
C ASP A 171 -13.49 -10.60 2.30
N GLU A 172 -13.24 -11.48 3.25
CA GLU A 172 -14.24 -12.19 4.04
C GLU A 172 -14.41 -11.63 5.45
N ASN A 173 -13.39 -10.95 5.96
CA ASN A 173 -13.39 -10.41 7.31
C ASN A 173 -14.50 -9.37 7.51
N GLU A 174 -15.34 -9.61 8.50
CA GLU A 174 -16.42 -8.71 8.94
C GLU A 174 -15.99 -7.76 10.07
N GLY A 175 -14.75 -7.93 10.55
CA GLY A 175 -14.18 -7.11 11.60
C GLY A 175 -13.76 -5.72 11.10
N ILE A 176 -13.01 -5.04 11.97
CA ILE A 176 -12.56 -3.66 11.70
C ILE A 176 -11.08 -3.57 11.27
N TYR A 177 -10.38 -4.71 11.21
CA TYR A 177 -8.97 -4.76 10.85
C TYR A 177 -8.75 -5.55 9.57
N TYR A 178 -8.06 -4.95 8.62
CA TYR A 178 -7.69 -5.54 7.34
C TYR A 178 -8.90 -6.11 6.57
N THR A 179 -9.90 -5.27 6.32
CA THR A 179 -11.08 -5.63 5.52
C THR A 179 -11.35 -4.61 4.42
N ILE A 180 -11.89 -5.08 3.29
CA ILE A 180 -12.39 -4.25 2.19
C ILE A 180 -13.92 -4.28 2.09
N LYS A 181 -14.59 -4.86 3.09
CA LYS A 181 -16.06 -4.87 3.13
C LYS A 181 -16.62 -3.50 3.52
N ASN A 182 -17.71 -3.14 2.89
CA ASN A 182 -18.46 -1.90 3.16
C ASN A 182 -17.62 -0.62 3.00
N MET A 183 -16.68 -0.64 2.06
CA MET A 183 -15.90 0.53 1.70
C MET A 183 -15.63 0.57 0.20
N GLU A 184 -15.15 1.70 -0.30
CA GLU A 184 -14.67 1.78 -1.67
C GLU A 184 -13.46 0.87 -1.87
N LYS A 185 -13.56 -0.03 -2.86
CA LYS A 185 -12.50 -0.99 -3.17
C LYS A 185 -11.51 -0.37 -4.13
N PHE A 186 -10.28 -0.19 -3.66
CA PHE A 186 -9.22 0.45 -4.41
C PHE A 186 -7.86 -0.19 -4.13
N ALA A 187 -7.08 -0.42 -5.17
CA ALA A 187 -5.71 -0.89 -5.09
C ALA A 187 -4.85 -0.33 -6.23
N ILE A 188 -3.55 -0.29 -6.04
CA ILE A 188 -2.57 0.05 -7.08
C ILE A 188 -1.53 -1.07 -7.13
N ILE A 189 -1.33 -1.65 -8.30
CA ILE A 189 -0.20 -2.54 -8.57
C ILE A 189 1.00 -1.66 -8.93
N PHE A 190 2.12 -1.86 -8.27
CA PHE A 190 3.42 -1.33 -8.63
C PHE A 190 4.25 -2.47 -9.18
N GLU A 191 4.61 -2.42 -10.44
CA GLU A 191 5.40 -3.46 -11.09
C GLU A 191 6.67 -2.88 -11.73
N LYS A 192 7.72 -3.66 -11.75
CA LYS A 192 8.97 -3.27 -12.40
C LYS A 192 8.83 -3.40 -13.90
N ASN A 193 9.21 -2.35 -14.64
CA ASN A 193 9.31 -2.35 -16.12
C ASN A 193 10.55 -3.09 -16.61
#